data_bad5b2b2f077cdcfc37d42e28beadf7b
#
_entry.id   bad5b2b2f077cdcfc37d42e28beadf7b
#
_cell.length_a   1.000
_cell.length_b   1.000
_cell.length_c   1.000
_cell.angle_alpha   90.00
_cell.angle_beta   90.00
_cell.angle_gamma   90.00
#
_symmetry.space_group_name_H-M   'P 1'
#
loop_
_entity.id
_entity.type
_entity.pdbx_description
1 polymer ?
#
loop_
_entity_poly.entity_id
_entity_poly.type
_entity_poly.pdbx_seq_one_letter_code
_entity_poly.pdbx_strand_id
1 'polypeptide(L)'
;MMFSRHAAIRVRPGLDPSLPGWLWRWWRACRHDTWQANRTRMQRLAVFSRHRLHELTTRLQLEYERESGYLVLLREPKELASARAGLKLLTELGGRFHLVDAAQCRTLEPALNPDTALHAGIHLPDDEVGNCRQFAHLLRTEAQGLGARWCFHTVVERIVPGKTPQVVHSYMPPAESTQLIVDPAPSGSADPQTEPAPLEPVTEDFDAVVMCAAMGSPELLRPHGLKLPLRAVHGYSVTAPLRADDSMAERAPRAALMDERYKVAISRIGSRVRVAGSAELGGALANHDPRALETLYKVLNDWFPGAPRMSQAQRWKGARPMLPDGPPVLGASGLDGIWLNLGHGSSGWALACGSAFALAQTMAGREAPISLEGL
;
A
#
# COMPACT_ATOMS: atom_id res chain seq x y z
N MET A 1 -14.73 18.63 -6.43
CA MET A 1 -13.48 18.38 -5.67
C MET A 1 -12.30 17.89 -6.52
N MET A 2 -12.48 17.19 -7.64
CA MET A 2 -11.39 16.72 -8.52
C MET A 2 -10.52 17.83 -9.15
N PHE A 3 -11.01 19.03 -9.27
CA PHE A 3 -10.32 20.19 -9.89
C PHE A 3 -9.67 21.16 -8.91
N SER A 4 -9.68 20.87 -7.61
CA SER A 4 -9.01 21.73 -6.62
C SER A 4 -7.49 21.52 -6.64
N ARG A 5 -6.73 22.57 -6.26
CA ARG A 5 -5.26 22.52 -6.14
C ARG A 5 -4.79 21.36 -5.24
N HIS A 6 -5.57 21.03 -4.21
CA HIS A 6 -5.28 19.97 -3.23
C HIS A 6 -6.21 18.76 -3.37
N ALA A 7 -6.60 18.40 -4.61
CA ALA A 7 -7.44 17.23 -4.85
C ALA A 7 -6.73 15.95 -4.41
N ALA A 8 -7.44 15.10 -3.68
CA ALA A 8 -6.93 13.79 -3.27
C ALA A 8 -6.77 12.83 -4.46
N ILE A 9 -7.64 12.96 -5.47
CA ILE A 9 -7.63 12.16 -6.70
C ILE A 9 -7.29 13.07 -7.87
N ARG A 10 -6.35 12.65 -8.70
CA ARG A 10 -5.90 13.33 -9.91
C ARG A 10 -5.96 12.38 -11.08
N VAL A 11 -6.49 12.83 -12.18
CA VAL A 11 -6.47 12.08 -13.46
C VAL A 11 -5.60 12.85 -14.43
N ARG A 12 -4.55 12.21 -14.91
CA ARG A 12 -3.74 12.77 -16.01
C ARG A 12 -4.27 12.21 -17.32
N PRO A 13 -4.68 13.06 -18.24
CA PRO A 13 -5.04 12.62 -19.58
C PRO A 13 -3.82 11.96 -20.23
N GLY A 14 -4.02 10.79 -20.81
CA GLY A 14 -3.03 10.03 -21.54
C GLY A 14 -3.71 9.25 -22.65
N LEU A 15 -2.94 8.84 -23.64
CA LEU A 15 -3.41 8.06 -24.80
C LEU A 15 -3.59 6.57 -24.48
N ASP A 16 -4.00 6.24 -23.24
CA ASP A 16 -4.23 4.85 -22.86
C ASP A 16 -5.66 4.41 -23.20
N PRO A 17 -5.85 3.61 -24.25
CA PRO A 17 -7.17 3.19 -24.73
C PRO A 17 -7.92 2.29 -23.73
N SER A 18 -7.23 1.72 -22.75
CA SER A 18 -7.83 0.86 -21.73
C SER A 18 -8.44 1.66 -20.54
N LEU A 19 -8.08 2.93 -20.38
CA LEU A 19 -8.54 3.77 -19.28
C LEU A 19 -10.08 3.95 -19.24
N PRO A 20 -10.78 4.23 -20.34
CA PRO A 20 -12.23 4.39 -20.30
C PRO A 20 -12.95 3.14 -19.82
N GLY A 21 -12.53 1.96 -20.26
CA GLY A 21 -13.10 0.69 -19.84
C GLY A 21 -12.85 0.39 -18.35
N TRP A 22 -11.68 0.75 -17.84
CA TRP A 22 -11.36 0.63 -16.43
C TRP A 22 -12.20 1.59 -15.57
N LEU A 23 -12.34 2.87 -15.98
CA LEU A 23 -13.16 3.87 -15.29
C LEU A 23 -14.64 3.48 -15.28
N TRP A 24 -15.15 2.88 -16.38
CA TRP A 24 -16.52 2.38 -16.43
C TRP A 24 -16.75 1.24 -15.42
N ARG A 25 -15.82 0.27 -15.32
CA ARG A 25 -15.88 -0.80 -14.31
C ARG A 25 -15.82 -0.22 -12.90
N TRP A 26 -14.91 0.72 -12.65
CA TRP A 26 -14.81 1.42 -11.37
C TRP A 26 -16.10 2.16 -11.01
N TRP A 27 -16.69 2.87 -11.96
CA TRP A 27 -17.97 3.54 -11.76
C TRP A 27 -19.11 2.56 -11.44
N ARG A 28 -19.17 1.42 -12.11
CA ARG A 28 -20.13 0.34 -11.79
C ARG A 28 -19.89 -0.20 -10.38
N ALA A 29 -18.67 -0.38 -9.96
CA ALA A 29 -18.32 -0.83 -8.61
C ALA A 29 -18.71 0.17 -7.50
N CYS A 30 -18.90 1.45 -7.84
CA CYS A 30 -19.43 2.47 -6.93
C CYS A 30 -20.94 2.36 -6.66
N ARG A 31 -21.68 1.48 -7.34
CA ARG A 31 -23.11 1.22 -7.04
C ARG A 31 -23.21 0.66 -5.63
N HIS A 32 -24.22 1.11 -4.89
CA HIS A 32 -24.36 0.85 -3.44
C HIS A 32 -24.17 -0.63 -3.09
N ASP A 33 -24.92 -1.53 -3.74
CA ASP A 33 -24.90 -2.97 -3.45
C ASP A 33 -23.51 -3.60 -3.74
N THR A 34 -22.92 -3.22 -4.88
CA THR A 34 -21.58 -3.69 -5.26
C THR A 34 -20.51 -3.17 -4.30
N TRP A 35 -20.58 -1.88 -3.97
CA TRP A 35 -19.69 -1.25 -3.00
C TRP A 35 -19.80 -1.93 -1.63
N GLN A 36 -21.02 -2.17 -1.14
CA GLN A 36 -21.25 -2.82 0.14
C GLN A 36 -20.69 -4.24 0.16
N ALA A 37 -20.97 -5.04 -0.88
CA ALA A 37 -20.45 -6.40 -0.99
C ALA A 37 -18.93 -6.44 -1.01
N ASN A 38 -18.29 -5.59 -1.83
CA ASN A 38 -16.82 -5.52 -1.94
C ASN A 38 -16.20 -5.02 -0.63
N ARG A 39 -16.83 -4.05 0.04
CA ARG A 39 -16.37 -3.55 1.34
C ARG A 39 -16.42 -4.64 2.40
N THR A 40 -17.49 -5.44 2.43
CA THR A 40 -17.64 -6.57 3.36
C THR A 40 -16.56 -7.63 3.13
N ARG A 41 -16.27 -7.98 1.86
CA ARG A 41 -15.19 -8.92 1.51
C ARG A 41 -13.84 -8.41 1.99
N MET A 42 -13.53 -7.15 1.69
CA MET A 42 -12.28 -6.50 2.13
C MET A 42 -12.16 -6.44 3.65
N GLN A 43 -13.25 -6.12 4.37
CA GLN A 43 -13.24 -6.06 5.83
C GLN A 43 -13.02 -7.45 6.45
N ARG A 44 -13.68 -8.48 5.92
CA ARG A 44 -13.47 -9.88 6.35
C ARG A 44 -11.99 -10.27 6.23
N LEU A 45 -11.39 -10.00 5.07
CA LEU A 45 -9.97 -10.27 4.85
C LEU A 45 -9.06 -9.43 5.75
N ALA A 46 -9.38 -8.14 5.95
CA ALA A 46 -8.59 -7.24 6.79
C ALA A 46 -8.59 -7.67 8.27
N VAL A 47 -9.75 -8.01 8.82
CA VAL A 47 -9.86 -8.53 10.20
C VAL A 47 -9.05 -9.82 10.36
N PHE A 48 -9.21 -10.76 9.45
CA PHE A 48 -8.44 -12.00 9.45
C PHE A 48 -6.93 -11.72 9.34
N SER A 49 -6.54 -10.84 8.41
CA SER A 49 -5.15 -10.46 8.20
C SER A 49 -4.50 -9.82 9.43
N ARG A 50 -5.25 -8.97 10.16
CA ARG A 50 -4.78 -8.38 11.42
C ARG A 50 -4.50 -9.47 12.46
N HIS A 51 -5.40 -10.45 12.63
CA HIS A 51 -5.15 -11.58 13.53
C HIS A 51 -3.89 -12.35 13.15
N ARG A 52 -3.71 -12.62 11.85
CA ARG A 52 -2.50 -13.30 11.34
C ARG A 52 -1.24 -12.48 11.53
N LEU A 53 -1.31 -11.17 11.34
CA LEU A 53 -0.19 -10.26 11.59
C LEU A 53 0.24 -10.31 13.06
N HIS A 54 -0.71 -10.22 14.00
CA HIS A 54 -0.42 -10.26 15.43
C HIS A 54 0.15 -11.62 15.87
N GLU A 55 -0.40 -12.71 15.35
CA GLU A 55 0.11 -14.05 15.61
C GLU A 55 1.55 -14.22 15.13
N LEU A 56 1.86 -13.80 13.89
CA LEU A 56 3.21 -13.82 13.33
C LEU A 56 4.17 -12.95 14.16
N THR A 57 3.75 -11.74 14.48
CA THR A 57 4.53 -10.78 15.27
C THR A 57 4.90 -11.36 16.64
N THR A 58 3.92 -11.96 17.33
CA THR A 58 4.13 -12.57 18.66
C THR A 58 5.00 -13.81 18.56
N ARG A 59 4.68 -14.72 17.63
CA ARG A 59 5.40 -15.98 17.48
C ARG A 59 6.85 -15.82 17.07
N LEU A 60 7.14 -14.87 16.17
CA LEU A 60 8.47 -14.63 15.63
C LEU A 60 9.17 -13.45 16.30
N GLN A 61 8.55 -12.83 17.29
CA GLN A 61 9.08 -11.67 18.03
C GLN A 61 9.54 -10.53 17.10
N LEU A 62 8.69 -10.18 16.13
CA LEU A 62 9.05 -9.19 15.10
C LEU A 62 8.90 -7.76 15.65
N GLU A 63 10.01 -7.00 15.61
CA GLU A 63 10.04 -5.59 15.99
C GLU A 63 10.17 -4.70 14.73
N TYR A 64 9.10 -3.98 14.37
CA TYR A 64 9.01 -3.19 13.15
C TYR A 64 8.42 -1.78 13.33
N GLU A 65 8.86 -1.08 14.37
CA GLU A 65 8.43 0.30 14.68
C GLU A 65 6.91 0.44 14.66
N ARG A 66 6.21 -0.43 15.42
CA ARG A 66 4.75 -0.50 15.47
C ARG A 66 4.20 0.42 16.55
N GLU A 67 3.10 1.14 16.22
CA GLU A 67 2.35 1.97 17.17
C GLU A 67 0.85 1.65 17.04
N SER A 68 0.16 1.62 18.18
CA SER A 68 -1.27 1.31 18.25
C SER A 68 -2.12 2.57 18.18
N GLY A 69 -3.32 2.42 17.64
CA GLY A 69 -4.30 3.48 17.49
C GLY A 69 -4.22 4.20 16.14
N TYR A 70 -5.38 4.60 15.65
CA TYR A 70 -5.51 5.40 14.44
C TYR A 70 -6.56 6.48 14.64
N LEU A 71 -6.23 7.72 14.33
CA LEU A 71 -7.11 8.86 14.52
C LEU A 71 -7.42 9.55 13.19
N VAL A 72 -8.69 9.51 12.76
CA VAL A 72 -9.15 10.27 11.59
C VAL A 72 -9.57 11.66 12.05
N LEU A 73 -8.93 12.69 11.53
CA LEU A 73 -9.16 14.09 11.87
C LEU A 73 -10.18 14.71 10.90
N LEU A 74 -11.25 15.25 11.45
CA LEU A 74 -12.34 15.89 10.73
C LEU A 74 -12.28 17.40 10.99
N ARG A 75 -11.98 18.18 9.96
CA ARG A 75 -11.84 19.64 10.07
C ARG A 75 -13.18 20.35 10.15
N GLU A 76 -14.23 19.77 9.53
CA GLU A 76 -15.54 20.41 9.37
C GLU A 76 -16.70 19.40 9.63
N PRO A 77 -17.89 19.85 10.05
CA PRO A 77 -19.03 18.97 10.31
C PRO A 77 -19.49 18.12 9.12
N LYS A 78 -19.33 18.65 7.90
CA LYS A 78 -19.72 17.92 6.66
C LYS A 78 -18.88 16.65 6.44
N GLU A 79 -17.65 16.61 6.94
CA GLU A 79 -16.76 15.44 6.82
C GLU A 79 -17.28 14.30 7.70
N LEU A 80 -17.76 14.63 8.91
CA LEU A 80 -18.43 13.65 9.77
C LEU A 80 -19.71 13.13 9.14
N ALA A 81 -20.52 14.01 8.54
CA ALA A 81 -21.72 13.58 7.82
C ALA A 81 -21.41 12.61 6.68
N SER A 82 -20.33 12.87 5.93
CA SER A 82 -19.87 11.98 4.86
C SER A 82 -19.34 10.64 5.36
N ALA A 83 -18.77 10.59 6.55
CA ALA A 83 -18.23 9.36 7.14
C ALA A 83 -19.32 8.41 7.67
N ARG A 84 -20.53 8.91 7.95
CA ARG A 84 -21.59 8.13 8.65
C ARG A 84 -21.93 6.79 8.00
N ALA A 85 -22.03 6.74 6.66
CA ALA A 85 -22.34 5.50 5.96
C ALA A 85 -21.24 4.45 6.16
N GLY A 86 -19.97 4.86 6.11
CA GLY A 86 -18.83 3.99 6.38
C GLY A 86 -18.77 3.53 7.83
N LEU A 87 -19.07 4.41 8.79
CA LEU A 87 -19.12 4.08 10.21
C LEU A 87 -20.25 3.09 10.54
N LYS A 88 -21.43 3.29 9.95
CA LYS A 88 -22.54 2.32 10.10
C LYS A 88 -22.12 0.93 9.65
N LEU A 89 -21.54 0.82 8.45
CA LEU A 89 -21.06 -0.47 7.95
C LEU A 89 -19.94 -1.05 8.84
N LEU A 90 -19.03 -0.21 9.35
CA LEU A 90 -17.98 -0.66 10.27
C LEU A 90 -18.57 -1.25 11.55
N THR A 91 -19.62 -0.62 12.11
CA THR A 91 -20.37 -1.16 13.26
C THR A 91 -21.01 -2.51 12.94
N GLU A 92 -21.70 -2.62 11.79
CA GLU A 92 -22.34 -3.86 11.34
C GLU A 92 -21.35 -5.02 11.17
N LEU A 93 -20.09 -4.69 10.82
CA LEU A 93 -19.00 -5.65 10.67
C LEU A 93 -18.17 -5.86 11.96
N GLY A 94 -18.63 -5.34 13.10
CA GLY A 94 -18.00 -5.53 14.40
C GLY A 94 -16.73 -4.72 14.66
N GLY A 95 -16.47 -3.70 13.84
CA GLY A 95 -15.32 -2.80 14.04
C GLY A 95 -15.57 -1.82 15.18
N ARG A 96 -14.57 -1.63 16.05
CA ARG A 96 -14.63 -0.67 17.15
C ARG A 96 -14.12 0.69 16.72
N PHE A 97 -14.87 1.73 17.05
CA PHE A 97 -14.42 3.12 16.91
C PHE A 97 -15.11 4.01 17.95
N HIS A 98 -14.51 5.15 18.21
CA HIS A 98 -15.08 6.18 19.08
C HIS A 98 -15.13 7.51 18.31
N LEU A 99 -16.30 8.15 18.33
CA LEU A 99 -16.40 9.54 17.90
C LEU A 99 -15.92 10.40 19.08
N VAL A 100 -14.93 11.24 18.80
CA VAL A 100 -14.28 12.09 19.79
C VAL A 100 -14.35 13.55 19.36
N ASP A 101 -14.53 14.46 20.31
CA ASP A 101 -14.49 15.90 20.04
C ASP A 101 -13.05 16.40 19.86
N ALA A 102 -12.91 17.70 19.53
CA ALA A 102 -11.59 18.29 19.28
C ALA A 102 -10.68 18.28 20.52
N ALA A 103 -11.23 18.39 21.74
CA ALA A 103 -10.45 18.33 22.97
C ALA A 103 -9.94 16.92 23.24
N GLN A 104 -10.80 15.92 23.06
CA GLN A 104 -10.43 14.51 23.14
C GLN A 104 -9.40 14.10 22.08
N CYS A 105 -9.52 14.63 20.84
CA CYS A 105 -8.49 14.42 19.82
C CYS A 105 -7.11 14.92 20.29
N ARG A 106 -7.05 16.10 20.92
CA ARG A 106 -5.80 16.67 21.46
C ARG A 106 -5.30 15.94 22.72
N THR A 107 -6.18 15.27 23.44
CA THR A 107 -5.75 14.37 24.53
C THR A 107 -5.11 13.10 23.98
N LEU A 108 -5.66 12.53 22.91
CA LEU A 108 -5.10 11.35 22.23
C LEU A 108 -3.77 11.71 21.53
N GLU A 109 -3.72 12.87 20.89
CA GLU A 109 -2.58 13.36 20.12
C GLU A 109 -2.23 14.80 20.54
N PRO A 110 -1.49 14.99 21.65
CA PRO A 110 -1.23 16.30 22.23
C PRO A 110 -0.42 17.23 21.33
N ALA A 111 0.34 16.68 20.39
CA ALA A 111 1.15 17.43 19.45
C ALA A 111 0.37 18.09 18.31
N LEU A 112 -0.94 17.86 18.22
CA LEU A 112 -1.78 18.52 17.21
C LEU A 112 -1.75 20.03 17.36
N ASN A 113 -1.41 20.72 16.28
CA ASN A 113 -1.40 22.18 16.24
C ASN A 113 -2.77 22.77 16.67
N PRO A 114 -2.83 23.57 17.74
CA PRO A 114 -4.06 24.16 18.23
C PRO A 114 -4.72 25.10 17.23
N ASP A 115 -3.95 25.75 16.36
CA ASP A 115 -4.42 26.74 15.38
C ASP A 115 -5.08 26.09 14.17
N THR A 116 -4.91 24.77 13.99
CA THR A 116 -5.56 24.06 12.89
C THR A 116 -7.01 23.72 13.25
N ALA A 117 -7.93 24.09 12.36
CA ALA A 117 -9.36 23.79 12.52
C ALA A 117 -9.58 22.29 12.69
N LEU A 118 -10.21 21.90 13.78
CA LEU A 118 -10.55 20.53 14.14
C LEU A 118 -11.96 20.52 14.74
N HIS A 119 -12.89 19.86 14.06
CA HIS A 119 -14.27 19.73 14.52
C HIS A 119 -14.45 18.48 15.41
N ALA A 120 -13.96 17.34 14.94
CA ALA A 120 -14.09 16.05 15.62
C ALA A 120 -13.05 15.06 15.11
N GLY A 121 -13.01 13.88 15.72
CA GLY A 121 -12.22 12.76 15.24
C GLY A 121 -12.96 11.44 15.29
N ILE A 122 -12.44 10.47 14.54
CA ILE A 122 -12.83 9.06 14.63
C ILE A 122 -11.60 8.30 15.12
N HIS A 123 -11.64 7.83 16.35
CA HIS A 123 -10.57 7.05 16.94
C HIS A 123 -10.84 5.56 16.77
N LEU A 124 -9.90 4.85 16.14
CA LEU A 124 -9.93 3.40 15.94
C LEU A 124 -8.83 2.78 16.81
N PRO A 125 -9.18 2.31 18.02
CA PRO A 125 -8.19 1.86 19.00
C PRO A 125 -7.51 0.54 18.63
N ASP A 126 -8.18 -0.27 17.81
CA ASP A 126 -7.68 -1.59 17.37
C ASP A 126 -6.82 -1.52 16.10
N ASP A 127 -6.78 -0.37 15.44
CA ASP A 127 -5.93 -0.16 14.28
C ASP A 127 -4.50 0.18 14.73
N GLU A 128 -3.55 -0.06 13.85
CA GLU A 128 -2.14 0.16 14.13
C GLU A 128 -1.40 0.66 12.88
N VAL A 129 -0.25 1.25 13.09
CA VAL A 129 0.72 1.58 12.05
C VAL A 129 2.01 0.82 12.32
N GLY A 130 2.74 0.48 11.27
CA GLY A 130 4.04 -0.18 11.40
C GLY A 130 4.91 0.06 10.16
N ASN A 131 6.20 -0.16 10.33
CA ASN A 131 7.17 -0.07 9.25
C ASN A 131 7.10 -1.33 8.37
N CYS A 132 6.26 -1.28 7.32
CA CYS A 132 6.05 -2.41 6.42
C CYS A 132 7.33 -2.88 5.72
N ARG A 133 8.30 -2.00 5.46
CA ARG A 133 9.59 -2.39 4.88
C ARG A 133 10.41 -3.21 5.86
N GLN A 134 10.49 -2.78 7.11
CA GLN A 134 11.20 -3.52 8.17
C GLN A 134 10.53 -4.88 8.42
N PHE A 135 9.21 -4.90 8.52
CA PHE A 135 8.44 -6.15 8.63
C PHE A 135 8.75 -7.13 7.49
N ALA A 136 8.77 -6.65 6.23
CA ALA A 136 9.11 -7.49 5.08
C ALA A 136 10.55 -8.04 5.16
N HIS A 137 11.51 -7.23 5.65
CA HIS A 137 12.88 -7.69 5.85
C HIS A 137 12.98 -8.76 6.94
N LEU A 138 12.29 -8.58 8.05
CA LEU A 138 12.25 -9.56 9.14
C LEU A 138 11.63 -10.88 8.67
N LEU A 139 10.46 -10.82 8.01
CA LEU A 139 9.84 -12.02 7.43
C LEU A 139 10.72 -12.72 6.41
N ARG A 140 11.47 -11.98 5.61
CA ARG A 140 12.44 -12.57 4.68
C ARG A 140 13.49 -13.38 5.42
N THR A 141 14.05 -12.83 6.50
CA THR A 141 15.05 -13.52 7.33
C THR A 141 14.47 -14.81 7.91
N GLU A 142 13.26 -14.77 8.45
CA GLU A 142 12.57 -15.95 8.97
C GLU A 142 12.33 -17.00 7.87
N ALA A 143 11.86 -16.57 6.71
CA ALA A 143 11.62 -17.46 5.57
C ALA A 143 12.93 -18.09 5.07
N GLN A 144 14.05 -17.36 5.04
CA GLN A 144 15.36 -17.90 4.70
C GLN A 144 15.81 -18.97 5.70
N GLY A 145 15.57 -18.77 6.99
CA GLY A 145 15.81 -19.78 8.02
C GLY A 145 14.99 -21.07 7.83
N LEU A 146 13.85 -20.98 7.16
CA LEU A 146 12.99 -22.11 6.75
C LEU A 146 13.33 -22.67 5.36
N GLY A 147 14.40 -22.22 4.71
CA GLY A 147 14.87 -22.72 3.43
C GLY A 147 14.40 -21.94 2.20
N ALA A 148 13.68 -20.82 2.35
CA ALA A 148 13.29 -20.00 1.20
C ALA A 148 14.52 -19.34 0.54
N ARG A 149 14.59 -19.42 -0.79
CA ARG A 149 15.63 -18.74 -1.59
C ARG A 149 15.07 -17.42 -2.15
N TRP A 150 15.92 -16.39 -2.19
CA TRP A 150 15.59 -15.07 -2.71
C TRP A 150 16.52 -14.73 -3.88
N CYS A 151 15.96 -14.61 -5.06
CA CYS A 151 16.67 -14.25 -6.28
C CYS A 151 16.46 -12.77 -6.59
N PHE A 152 17.25 -11.88 -5.93
CA PHE A 152 17.26 -10.46 -6.24
C PHE A 152 17.99 -10.18 -7.55
N HIS A 153 17.78 -9.01 -8.13
CA HIS A 153 18.34 -8.63 -9.41
C HIS A 153 18.00 -9.64 -10.52
N THR A 154 16.80 -10.19 -10.45
CA THR A 154 16.32 -11.21 -11.38
C THR A 154 15.00 -10.74 -11.99
N VAL A 155 14.91 -10.74 -13.30
CA VAL A 155 13.69 -10.42 -14.05
C VAL A 155 13.04 -11.70 -14.51
N VAL A 156 11.78 -11.87 -14.16
CA VAL A 156 10.95 -12.95 -14.74
C VAL A 156 10.44 -12.46 -16.09
N GLU A 157 10.87 -13.14 -17.15
CA GLU A 157 10.51 -12.78 -18.52
C GLU A 157 9.19 -13.43 -18.97
N ARG A 158 8.97 -14.66 -18.54
CA ARG A 158 7.72 -15.39 -18.83
C ARG A 158 7.49 -16.52 -17.83
N ILE A 159 6.27 -16.96 -17.76
CA ILE A 159 5.84 -18.17 -17.07
C ILE A 159 5.31 -19.15 -18.11
N VAL A 160 5.42 -20.45 -17.83
CA VAL A 160 4.86 -21.52 -18.67
C VAL A 160 3.94 -22.35 -17.77
N PRO A 161 2.59 -22.25 -17.96
CA PRO A 161 1.64 -23.07 -17.21
C PRO A 161 1.77 -24.55 -17.54
N GLY A 162 1.47 -25.42 -16.59
CA GLY A 162 1.51 -26.87 -16.75
C GLY A 162 1.44 -27.59 -15.41
N LYS A 163 1.39 -28.92 -15.44
CA LYS A 163 1.48 -29.75 -14.22
C LYS A 163 2.79 -29.51 -13.47
N THR A 164 3.85 -29.20 -14.20
CA THR A 164 5.13 -28.71 -13.71
C THR A 164 5.34 -27.34 -14.35
N PRO A 165 4.83 -26.26 -13.75
CA PRO A 165 4.95 -24.93 -14.31
C PRO A 165 6.40 -24.45 -14.29
N GLN A 166 6.77 -23.64 -15.28
CA GLN A 166 8.13 -23.12 -15.41
C GLN A 166 8.18 -21.61 -15.28
N VAL A 167 9.30 -21.11 -14.78
CA VAL A 167 9.66 -19.70 -14.75
C VAL A 167 10.92 -19.50 -15.59
N VAL A 168 10.83 -18.61 -16.58
CA VAL A 168 11.98 -18.17 -17.36
C VAL A 168 12.41 -16.81 -16.81
N HIS A 169 13.65 -16.71 -16.40
CA HIS A 169 14.19 -15.52 -15.78
C HIS A 169 15.65 -15.27 -16.16
N SER A 170 16.07 -14.00 -16.08
CA SER A 170 17.44 -13.58 -16.31
C SER A 170 17.95 -12.72 -15.15
N TYR A 171 19.24 -12.76 -14.91
CA TYR A 171 19.89 -11.89 -13.95
C TYR A 171 20.08 -10.50 -14.56
N MET A 172 19.71 -9.47 -13.80
CA MET A 172 19.91 -8.05 -14.15
C MET A 172 20.96 -7.46 -13.21
N PRO A 173 22.07 -6.91 -13.73
CA PRO A 173 23.08 -6.26 -12.91
C PRO A 173 22.53 -5.12 -12.05
N PRO A 174 23.11 -4.84 -10.86
CA PRO A 174 22.60 -3.82 -9.94
C PRO A 174 22.49 -2.41 -10.50
N ALA A 175 23.34 -2.02 -11.46
CA ALA A 175 23.30 -0.71 -12.08
C ALA A 175 22.01 -0.45 -12.87
N GLU A 176 21.48 -1.46 -13.54
CA GLU A 176 20.21 -1.38 -14.29
C GLU A 176 18.99 -1.47 -13.38
N SER A 177 19.10 -2.20 -12.27
CA SER A 177 18.00 -2.35 -11.29
C SER A 177 17.79 -1.10 -10.43
N THR A 178 18.82 -0.25 -10.27
CA THR A 178 18.76 0.93 -9.39
C THR A 178 17.95 2.07 -10.00
N GLN A 179 17.84 2.14 -11.33
CA GLN A 179 17.06 3.19 -12.01
C GLN A 179 15.54 3.08 -11.80
N LEU A 180 15.04 1.94 -11.33
CA LEU A 180 13.60 1.71 -11.12
C LEU A 180 13.08 2.21 -9.76
N ILE A 181 13.93 2.56 -8.80
CA ILE A 181 13.48 2.70 -7.39
C ILE A 181 13.94 3.98 -6.67
N VAL A 182 14.96 4.72 -7.15
CA VAL A 182 15.53 5.87 -6.40
C VAL A 182 15.69 7.09 -7.29
N ASP A 183 15.37 8.27 -6.74
CA ASP A 183 15.71 9.57 -7.34
C ASP A 183 17.21 9.63 -7.69
N PRO A 184 17.59 10.13 -8.86
CA PRO A 184 19.00 10.21 -9.23
C PRO A 184 19.76 11.09 -8.24
N ALA A 185 20.79 10.53 -7.62
CA ALA A 185 21.81 11.31 -6.94
C ALA A 185 22.53 12.20 -7.97
N PRO A 186 23.09 13.35 -7.56
CA PRO A 186 23.74 14.26 -8.50
C PRO A 186 24.90 13.56 -9.24
N SER A 187 24.93 13.79 -10.54
CA SER A 187 25.83 13.22 -11.52
C SER A 187 27.30 13.28 -11.10
N GLY A 188 27.85 12.12 -10.72
CA GLY A 188 29.27 11.86 -10.82
C GLY A 188 29.49 11.00 -12.05
N SER A 189 30.40 11.43 -12.92
CA SER A 189 30.77 10.80 -14.18
C SER A 189 31.17 9.33 -14.01
N ALA A 190 30.27 8.40 -14.39
CA ALA A 190 30.64 7.03 -14.67
C ALA A 190 30.90 6.89 -16.17
N ASP A 191 32.05 6.30 -16.47
CA ASP A 191 32.53 6.03 -17.82
C ASP A 191 31.55 5.09 -18.57
N PRO A 192 31.10 5.38 -19.80
CA PRO A 192 30.05 4.62 -20.48
C PRO A 192 30.60 3.38 -21.23
N GLN A 193 31.62 2.72 -20.73
CA GLN A 193 32.19 1.53 -21.38
C GLN A 193 32.19 0.32 -20.47
N THR A 194 31.22 -0.48 -20.66
CA THR A 194 31.03 -1.93 -20.51
C THR A 194 29.70 -2.23 -19.82
N GLU A 195 28.60 -2.17 -20.58
CA GLU A 195 27.38 -2.86 -20.17
C GLU A 195 27.68 -4.36 -20.13
N PRO A 196 27.54 -5.03 -18.99
CA PRO A 196 27.63 -6.49 -18.96
C PRO A 196 26.51 -7.05 -19.84
N ALA A 197 26.86 -7.92 -20.77
CA ALA A 197 25.87 -8.60 -21.60
C ALA A 197 24.82 -9.27 -20.71
N PRO A 198 23.51 -9.18 -21.06
CA PRO A 198 22.49 -9.90 -20.32
C PRO A 198 22.85 -11.38 -20.29
N LEU A 199 22.84 -11.97 -19.08
CA LEU A 199 23.04 -13.40 -18.94
C LEU A 199 21.90 -14.14 -19.64
N GLU A 200 22.21 -15.27 -20.29
CA GLU A 200 21.19 -16.07 -20.97
C GLU A 200 20.06 -16.43 -20.01
N PRO A 201 18.80 -16.35 -20.48
CA PRO A 201 17.66 -16.70 -19.66
C PRO A 201 17.73 -18.15 -19.16
N VAL A 202 17.47 -18.33 -17.87
CA VAL A 202 17.41 -19.65 -17.23
C VAL A 202 15.95 -20.06 -17.10
N THR A 203 15.67 -21.33 -17.37
CA THR A 203 14.35 -21.93 -17.15
C THR A 203 14.42 -22.86 -15.94
N GLU A 204 13.56 -22.63 -14.96
CA GLU A 204 13.42 -23.49 -13.77
C GLU A 204 12.01 -24.08 -13.68
N ASP A 205 11.93 -25.35 -13.26
CA ASP A 205 10.69 -26.09 -13.01
C ASP A 205 10.24 -25.93 -11.56
N PHE A 206 8.93 -25.87 -11.33
CA PHE A 206 8.32 -25.73 -10.01
C PHE A 206 7.08 -26.62 -9.87
N ASP A 207 6.71 -26.97 -8.64
CA ASP A 207 5.45 -27.64 -8.33
C ASP A 207 4.25 -26.68 -8.50
N ALA A 208 4.47 -25.40 -8.22
CA ALA A 208 3.48 -24.33 -8.39
C ALA A 208 4.16 -22.97 -8.50
N VAL A 209 3.54 -22.02 -9.21
CA VAL A 209 3.97 -20.63 -9.32
C VAL A 209 2.89 -19.72 -8.75
N VAL A 210 3.23 -18.88 -7.79
CA VAL A 210 2.32 -17.85 -7.24
C VAL A 210 2.65 -16.49 -7.84
N MET A 211 1.72 -15.93 -8.57
CA MET A 211 1.87 -14.61 -9.19
C MET A 211 1.63 -13.51 -8.16
N CYS A 212 2.72 -12.83 -7.74
CA CYS A 212 2.72 -11.68 -6.83
C CYS A 212 3.39 -10.45 -7.43
N ALA A 213 3.57 -10.41 -8.75
CA ALA A 213 4.39 -9.41 -9.46
C ALA A 213 3.73 -8.02 -9.62
N ALA A 214 2.66 -7.73 -8.86
CA ALA A 214 1.98 -6.43 -8.87
C ALA A 214 1.71 -5.93 -10.31
N MET A 215 2.29 -4.80 -10.72
CA MET A 215 2.09 -4.22 -12.06
C MET A 215 2.76 -5.00 -13.20
N GLY A 216 3.69 -5.90 -12.92
CA GLY A 216 4.28 -6.83 -13.91
C GLY A 216 3.36 -8.03 -14.23
N SER A 217 2.39 -8.33 -13.36
CA SER A 217 1.52 -9.51 -13.53
C SER A 217 0.73 -9.51 -14.85
N PRO A 218 0.14 -8.39 -15.35
CA PRO A 218 -0.60 -8.40 -16.61
C PRO A 218 0.25 -8.80 -17.82
N GLU A 219 1.53 -8.46 -17.85
CA GLU A 219 2.43 -8.80 -18.97
C GLU A 219 2.71 -10.29 -18.99
N LEU A 220 2.97 -10.89 -17.82
CA LEU A 220 3.24 -12.31 -17.66
C LEU A 220 2.01 -13.20 -17.91
N LEU A 221 0.79 -12.70 -17.62
CA LEU A 221 -0.45 -13.48 -17.72
C LEU A 221 -1.17 -13.33 -19.06
N ARG A 222 -0.99 -12.19 -19.75
CA ARG A 222 -1.65 -11.90 -21.03
C ARG A 222 -1.37 -12.92 -22.15
N PRO A 223 -0.14 -13.44 -22.33
CA PRO A 223 0.14 -14.47 -23.32
C PRO A 223 -0.70 -15.75 -23.15
N HIS A 224 -1.16 -16.02 -21.93
CA HIS A 224 -1.99 -17.18 -21.57
C HIS A 224 -3.50 -16.89 -21.56
N GLY A 225 -3.92 -15.74 -22.11
CA GLY A 225 -5.33 -15.37 -22.23
C GLY A 225 -5.93 -14.69 -20.99
N LEU A 226 -5.20 -14.59 -19.86
CA LEU A 226 -5.66 -13.92 -18.66
C LEU A 226 -5.49 -12.40 -18.76
N LYS A 227 -6.61 -11.69 -18.80
CA LYS A 227 -6.67 -10.23 -18.91
C LYS A 227 -7.12 -9.62 -17.58
N LEU A 228 -6.16 -9.28 -16.73
CA LEU A 228 -6.45 -8.62 -15.48
C LEU A 228 -6.60 -7.10 -15.70
N PRO A 229 -7.69 -6.48 -15.21
CA PRO A 229 -7.90 -5.03 -15.32
C PRO A 229 -7.10 -4.28 -14.24
N LEU A 230 -5.85 -4.66 -14.04
CA LEU A 230 -4.96 -4.08 -13.07
C LEU A 230 -4.39 -2.77 -13.61
N ARG A 231 -4.41 -1.72 -12.78
CA ARG A 231 -3.91 -0.39 -13.17
C ARG A 231 -3.08 0.24 -12.06
N ALA A 232 -2.01 0.91 -12.46
CA ALA A 232 -1.23 1.71 -11.55
C ALA A 232 -2.00 2.96 -11.10
N VAL A 233 -2.21 3.10 -9.81
CA VAL A 233 -2.65 4.35 -9.18
C VAL A 233 -1.49 4.86 -8.33
N HIS A 234 -0.87 5.95 -8.78
CA HIS A 234 0.32 6.46 -8.13
C HIS A 234 -0.04 7.18 -6.82
N GLY A 235 0.73 6.91 -5.79
CA GLY A 235 0.69 7.61 -4.52
C GLY A 235 2.03 8.25 -4.20
N TYR A 236 2.00 9.23 -3.34
CA TYR A 236 3.16 10.01 -2.94
C TYR A 236 3.39 9.89 -1.44
N SER A 237 4.64 9.93 -1.03
CA SER A 237 4.99 10.12 0.39
C SER A 237 6.22 10.97 0.54
N VAL A 238 6.29 11.63 1.70
CA VAL A 238 7.46 12.34 2.19
C VAL A 238 7.79 11.77 3.55
N THR A 239 9.03 11.36 3.76
CA THR A 239 9.52 10.87 5.05
C THR A 239 10.65 11.77 5.51
N ALA A 240 10.56 12.31 6.72
CA ALA A 240 11.58 13.16 7.29
C ALA A 240 11.93 12.73 8.71
N PRO A 241 13.21 12.86 9.15
CA PRO A 241 13.57 12.67 10.53
C PRO A 241 12.85 13.69 11.43
N LEU A 242 12.45 13.27 12.60
CA LEU A 242 11.96 14.15 13.64
C LEU A 242 13.13 14.91 14.28
N ARG A 243 12.86 16.09 14.81
CA ARG A 243 13.87 16.84 15.57
C ARG A 243 14.09 16.14 16.91
N ALA A 244 15.33 16.05 17.34
CA ALA A 244 15.74 15.31 18.53
C ALA A 244 15.90 16.22 19.79
N ASP A 245 15.57 17.52 19.69
CA ASP A 245 15.58 18.39 20.85
C ASP A 245 14.35 18.11 21.74
N ASP A 246 14.53 18.14 23.04
CA ASP A 246 13.52 17.74 24.03
C ASP A 246 12.21 18.51 23.91
N SER A 247 12.27 19.79 23.52
CA SER A 247 11.05 20.62 23.30
C SER A 247 10.26 20.26 22.05
N MET A 248 10.88 19.57 21.09
CA MET A 248 10.29 19.22 19.77
C MET A 248 9.83 17.77 19.70
N ALA A 249 10.34 16.89 20.57
CA ALA A 249 9.86 15.50 20.67
C ALA A 249 8.38 15.46 21.06
N GLU A 250 7.94 16.40 21.90
CA GLU A 250 6.53 16.56 22.30
C GLU A 250 5.61 17.11 21.19
N ARG A 251 6.19 17.65 20.11
CA ARG A 251 5.45 18.18 18.95
C ARG A 251 5.31 17.18 17.79
N ALA A 252 5.83 15.98 17.96
CA ALA A 252 5.76 14.93 16.96
C ALA A 252 4.50 14.07 17.12
N PRO A 253 3.97 13.47 16.04
CA PRO A 253 2.87 12.53 16.17
C PRO A 253 3.25 11.34 17.04
N ARG A 254 2.28 10.81 17.80
CA ARG A 254 2.46 9.60 18.62
C ARG A 254 2.26 8.32 17.81
N ALA A 255 1.20 8.29 16.98
CA ALA A 255 0.81 7.10 16.23
C ALA A 255 0.50 7.45 14.76
N ALA A 256 -0.63 7.02 14.27
CA ALA A 256 -1.08 7.28 12.91
C ALA A 256 -2.34 8.14 12.90
N LEU A 257 -2.37 9.08 11.96
CA LEU A 257 -3.48 9.99 11.75
C LEU A 257 -3.88 10.02 10.27
N MET A 258 -5.14 10.35 10.01
CA MET A 258 -5.65 10.65 8.67
C MET A 258 -6.32 12.02 8.68
N ASP A 259 -5.87 12.92 7.85
CA ASP A 259 -6.62 14.10 7.52
C ASP A 259 -7.70 13.75 6.49
N GLU A 260 -8.94 13.72 6.92
CA GLU A 260 -10.06 13.26 6.08
C GLU A 260 -10.28 14.18 4.88
N ARG A 261 -10.08 15.49 5.05
CA ARG A 261 -10.28 16.49 4.01
C ARG A 261 -9.38 16.28 2.79
N TYR A 262 -8.11 16.00 3.05
CA TYR A 262 -7.09 15.85 2.01
C TYR A 262 -6.77 14.38 1.69
N LYS A 263 -7.34 13.43 2.48
CA LYS A 263 -7.00 11.99 2.39
C LYS A 263 -5.50 11.76 2.49
N VAL A 264 -4.90 12.40 3.46
CA VAL A 264 -3.46 12.35 3.74
C VAL A 264 -3.23 11.71 5.10
N ALA A 265 -2.48 10.62 5.10
CA ALA A 265 -2.05 9.93 6.31
C ALA A 265 -0.74 10.52 6.83
N ILE A 266 -0.64 10.69 8.15
CA ILE A 266 0.59 11.06 8.87
C ILE A 266 0.88 9.92 9.83
N SER A 267 2.09 9.37 9.80
CA SER A 267 2.47 8.25 10.65
C SER A 267 3.83 8.48 11.27
N ARG A 268 3.96 8.20 12.57
CA ARG A 268 5.26 8.07 13.19
C ARG A 268 5.84 6.69 12.87
N ILE A 269 7.10 6.65 12.48
CA ILE A 269 7.86 5.43 12.20
C ILE A 269 9.21 5.60 12.91
N GLY A 270 9.29 5.11 14.14
CA GLY A 270 10.44 5.32 15.02
C GLY A 270 10.76 6.79 15.22
N SER A 271 11.95 7.21 14.81
CA SER A 271 12.43 8.61 14.89
C SER A 271 12.06 9.46 13.65
N ARG A 272 11.16 8.98 12.79
CA ARG A 272 10.78 9.66 11.54
C ARG A 272 9.26 9.88 11.51
N VAL A 273 8.84 10.91 10.79
CA VAL A 273 7.45 11.10 10.38
C VAL A 273 7.33 10.84 8.89
N ARG A 274 6.31 10.10 8.51
CA ARG A 274 5.93 9.87 7.12
C ARG A 274 4.56 10.47 6.86
N VAL A 275 4.47 11.32 5.86
CA VAL A 275 3.20 11.83 5.33
C VAL A 275 2.97 11.24 3.94
N ALA A 276 1.79 10.67 3.72
CA ALA A 276 1.48 9.96 2.49
C ALA A 276 0.04 10.23 2.03
N GLY A 277 -0.16 10.33 0.73
CA GLY A 277 -1.48 10.59 0.19
C GLY A 277 -1.49 10.62 -1.33
N SER A 278 -2.51 11.25 -1.87
CA SER A 278 -2.83 11.37 -3.29
C SER A 278 -3.07 10.03 -3.99
N ALA A 279 -3.91 10.09 -5.00
CA ALA A 279 -4.16 9.02 -5.94
C ALA A 279 -4.13 9.60 -7.35
N GLU A 280 -3.06 9.33 -8.10
CA GLU A 280 -2.88 9.80 -9.47
C GLU A 280 -3.11 8.65 -10.44
N LEU A 281 -4.12 8.80 -11.29
CA LEU A 281 -4.36 7.89 -12.42
C LEU A 281 -3.64 8.44 -13.66
N GLY A 282 -2.89 7.58 -14.33
CA GLY A 282 -2.05 7.98 -15.46
C GLY A 282 -0.72 8.63 -15.03
N GLY A 283 0.06 9.11 -16.00
CA GLY A 283 1.40 9.65 -15.76
C GLY A 283 2.48 8.57 -15.54
N ALA A 284 3.73 8.95 -15.69
CA ALA A 284 4.88 8.08 -15.48
C ALA A 284 5.31 8.04 -14.01
N LEU A 285 5.86 6.91 -13.57
CA LEU A 285 6.35 6.73 -12.20
C LEU A 285 7.48 7.72 -11.86
N ALA A 286 8.36 7.98 -12.80
CA ALA A 286 9.51 8.89 -12.62
C ALA A 286 9.13 10.36 -12.41
N ASN A 287 7.93 10.78 -12.85
CA ASN A 287 7.53 12.18 -12.81
C ASN A 287 6.72 12.49 -11.54
N HIS A 288 7.31 13.22 -10.61
CA HIS A 288 6.59 13.72 -9.43
C HIS A 288 5.66 14.89 -9.80
N ASP A 289 4.41 14.85 -9.28
CA ASP A 289 3.51 16.01 -9.35
C ASP A 289 3.80 16.96 -8.19
N PRO A 290 4.30 18.20 -8.45
CA PRO A 290 4.58 19.17 -7.39
C PRO A 290 3.36 19.47 -6.51
N ARG A 291 2.15 19.50 -7.10
CA ARG A 291 0.91 19.79 -6.36
C ARG A 291 0.54 18.68 -5.37
N ALA A 292 0.89 17.42 -5.69
CA ALA A 292 0.69 16.31 -4.76
C ALA A 292 1.62 16.47 -3.55
N LEU A 293 2.91 16.79 -3.79
CA LEU A 293 3.88 17.04 -2.74
C LEU A 293 3.51 18.27 -1.90
N GLU A 294 3.09 19.37 -2.52
CA GLU A 294 2.60 20.57 -1.81
C GLU A 294 1.47 20.21 -0.83
N THR A 295 0.55 19.34 -1.23
CA THR A 295 -0.54 18.91 -0.37
C THR A 295 -0.03 18.13 0.84
N LEU A 296 0.95 17.24 0.66
CA LEU A 296 1.57 16.51 1.77
C LEU A 296 2.30 17.46 2.73
N TYR A 297 3.10 18.38 2.20
CA TYR A 297 3.80 19.39 3.01
C TYR A 297 2.82 20.29 3.77
N LYS A 298 1.76 20.74 3.09
CA LYS A 298 0.72 21.54 3.72
C LYS A 298 0.10 20.82 4.91
N VAL A 299 -0.36 19.58 4.72
CA VAL A 299 -1.06 18.82 5.76
C VAL A 299 -0.13 18.50 6.93
N LEU A 300 1.13 18.13 6.65
CA LEU A 300 2.12 17.92 7.69
C LEU A 300 2.38 19.17 8.50
N ASN A 301 2.52 20.33 7.84
CA ASN A 301 2.74 21.61 8.52
C ASN A 301 1.49 22.12 9.25
N ASP A 302 0.30 21.88 8.72
CA ASP A 302 -0.96 22.23 9.41
C ASP A 302 -1.03 21.55 10.78
N TRP A 303 -0.76 20.24 10.84
CA TRP A 303 -0.93 19.45 12.06
C TRP A 303 0.30 19.42 12.98
N PHE A 304 1.52 19.42 12.42
CA PHE A 304 2.76 19.27 13.17
C PHE A 304 3.84 20.28 12.71
N PRO A 305 3.57 21.60 12.87
CA PRO A 305 4.51 22.62 12.41
C PRO A 305 5.86 22.51 13.13
N GLY A 306 6.94 22.46 12.35
CA GLY A 306 8.30 22.43 12.85
C GLY A 306 8.79 21.10 13.43
N ALA A 307 7.95 20.07 13.57
CA ALA A 307 8.37 18.76 14.08
C ALA A 307 9.40 18.04 13.19
N PRO A 308 9.28 18.00 11.85
CA PRO A 308 10.26 17.33 11.00
C PRO A 308 11.44 18.21 10.60
N ARG A 309 12.59 17.58 10.34
CA ARG A 309 13.74 18.18 9.67
C ARG A 309 13.55 18.12 8.15
N MET A 310 12.86 19.09 7.59
CA MET A 310 12.47 19.09 6.18
C MET A 310 13.64 19.13 5.20
N SER A 311 14.81 19.62 5.59
CA SER A 311 16.04 19.59 4.79
C SER A 311 16.54 18.17 4.49
N GLN A 312 16.12 17.19 5.28
CA GLN A 312 16.47 15.78 5.13
C GLN A 312 15.28 14.93 4.66
N ALA A 313 14.25 15.57 4.15
CA ALA A 313 13.05 14.88 3.70
C ALA A 313 13.30 14.09 2.41
N GLN A 314 12.92 12.83 2.44
CA GLN A 314 12.93 11.93 1.28
C GLN A 314 11.56 11.90 0.65
N ARG A 315 11.50 12.10 -0.67
CA ARG A 315 10.28 12.01 -1.47
C ARG A 315 10.21 10.65 -2.13
N TRP A 316 9.01 10.13 -2.23
CA TRP A 316 8.79 8.85 -2.91
C TRP A 316 7.47 8.86 -3.66
N LYS A 317 7.46 8.23 -4.82
CA LYS A 317 6.26 7.94 -5.61
C LYS A 317 6.21 6.44 -5.89
N GLY A 318 5.04 5.83 -5.77
CA GLY A 318 4.87 4.41 -6.02
C GLY A 318 3.55 4.09 -6.70
N ALA A 319 3.51 2.98 -7.42
CA ALA A 319 2.34 2.47 -8.13
C ALA A 319 1.59 1.46 -7.28
N ARG A 320 0.35 1.77 -6.92
CA ARG A 320 -0.57 0.81 -6.29
C ARG A 320 -1.21 -0.04 -7.37
N PRO A 321 -1.13 -1.36 -7.31
CA PRO A 321 -1.76 -2.25 -8.28
C PRO A 321 -3.27 -2.36 -8.01
N MET A 322 -4.04 -1.44 -8.59
CA MET A 322 -5.48 -1.31 -8.31
C MET A 322 -6.33 -2.09 -9.30
N LEU A 323 -7.27 -2.87 -8.77
CA LEU A 323 -8.41 -3.38 -9.51
C LEU A 323 -9.56 -2.37 -9.46
N PRO A 324 -10.43 -2.32 -10.48
CA PRO A 324 -11.48 -1.29 -10.55
C PRO A 324 -12.57 -1.46 -9.48
N ASP A 325 -12.76 -2.66 -8.97
CA ASP A 325 -13.78 -3.02 -7.98
C ASP A 325 -13.26 -3.12 -6.54
N GLY A 326 -11.94 -3.13 -6.35
CA GLY A 326 -11.27 -2.97 -5.05
C GLY A 326 -10.72 -4.25 -4.42
N PRO A 327 -11.47 -5.35 -4.28
CA PRO A 327 -10.95 -6.60 -3.71
C PRO A 327 -9.76 -7.16 -4.50
N PRO A 328 -8.76 -7.78 -3.82
CA PRO A 328 -7.67 -8.47 -4.49
C PRO A 328 -8.17 -9.75 -5.20
N VAL A 329 -7.33 -10.31 -6.07
CA VAL A 329 -7.56 -11.63 -6.66
C VAL A 329 -6.67 -12.65 -5.94
N LEU A 330 -7.31 -13.64 -5.32
CA LEU A 330 -6.67 -14.70 -4.54
C LEU A 330 -7.15 -16.07 -5.02
N GLY A 331 -6.25 -17.00 -5.29
CA GLY A 331 -6.60 -18.39 -5.61
C GLY A 331 -6.00 -18.90 -6.91
N ALA A 332 -6.58 -19.99 -7.43
CA ALA A 332 -6.17 -20.58 -8.70
C ALA A 332 -6.47 -19.64 -9.88
N SER A 333 -5.53 -19.53 -10.80
CA SER A 333 -5.66 -18.64 -11.97
C SER A 333 -6.57 -19.22 -13.08
N GLY A 334 -6.89 -20.49 -13.03
CA GLY A 334 -7.46 -21.26 -14.15
C GLY A 334 -6.42 -21.79 -15.13
N LEU A 335 -5.14 -21.46 -14.95
CA LEU A 335 -4.02 -22.06 -15.66
C LEU A 335 -3.35 -23.10 -14.75
N ASP A 336 -3.01 -24.25 -15.31
CA ASP A 336 -2.39 -25.35 -14.56
C ASP A 336 -1.11 -24.89 -13.86
N GLY A 337 -1.01 -25.14 -12.56
CA GLY A 337 0.14 -24.83 -11.73
C GLY A 337 0.30 -23.34 -11.37
N ILE A 338 -0.56 -22.43 -11.86
CA ILE A 338 -0.42 -20.99 -11.63
C ILE A 338 -1.50 -20.49 -10.64
N TRP A 339 -1.06 -19.81 -9.60
CA TRP A 339 -1.87 -19.22 -8.55
C TRP A 339 -1.73 -17.69 -8.53
N LEU A 340 -2.74 -16.98 -8.04
CA LEU A 340 -2.77 -15.52 -7.99
C LEU A 340 -2.84 -15.02 -6.55
N ASN A 341 -2.04 -13.99 -6.23
CA ASN A 341 -2.12 -13.20 -5.00
C ASN A 341 -1.73 -11.75 -5.34
N LEU A 342 -2.69 -11.00 -5.86
CA LEU A 342 -2.40 -9.70 -6.48
C LEU A 342 -3.60 -8.74 -6.44
N GLY A 343 -3.37 -7.48 -6.80
CA GLY A 343 -4.44 -6.49 -6.91
C GLY A 343 -4.87 -5.85 -5.59
N HIS A 344 -4.07 -5.91 -4.53
CA HIS A 344 -4.38 -5.38 -3.19
C HIS A 344 -4.50 -3.86 -3.12
N GLY A 345 -4.11 -3.15 -4.17
CA GLY A 345 -4.24 -1.70 -4.28
C GLY A 345 -3.58 -0.93 -3.14
N SER A 346 -4.33 -0.03 -2.52
CA SER A 346 -3.86 0.77 -1.38
C SER A 346 -3.89 0.03 -0.03
N SER A 347 -4.50 -1.14 0.03
CA SER A 347 -4.72 -1.92 1.26
C SER A 347 -3.75 -3.09 1.42
N GLY A 348 -2.71 -3.17 0.58
CA GLY A 348 -1.80 -4.31 0.54
C GLY A 348 -1.16 -4.64 1.90
N TRP A 349 -0.71 -3.64 2.66
CA TRP A 349 -0.17 -3.84 4.00
C TRP A 349 -1.18 -4.50 4.93
N ALA A 350 -2.39 -3.95 5.00
CA ALA A 350 -3.45 -4.46 5.88
C ALA A 350 -3.93 -5.88 5.50
N LEU A 351 -3.80 -6.28 4.24
CA LEU A 351 -4.34 -7.54 3.73
C LEU A 351 -3.29 -8.66 3.56
N ALA A 352 -2.00 -8.32 3.56
CA ALA A 352 -0.92 -9.22 3.14
C ALA A 352 -0.87 -10.55 3.91
N CYS A 353 -0.88 -10.49 5.24
CA CYS A 353 -0.75 -11.69 6.07
C CYS A 353 -1.95 -12.63 5.91
N GLY A 354 -3.16 -12.08 5.82
CA GLY A 354 -4.39 -12.85 5.59
C GLY A 354 -4.45 -13.48 4.21
N SER A 355 -4.12 -12.70 3.17
CA SER A 355 -4.08 -13.17 1.79
C SER A 355 -3.08 -14.33 1.62
N ALA A 356 -1.85 -14.14 2.11
CA ALA A 356 -0.80 -15.14 1.99
C ALA A 356 -1.18 -16.44 2.73
N PHE A 357 -1.71 -16.33 3.96
CA PHE A 357 -2.09 -17.50 4.72
C PHE A 357 -3.26 -18.25 4.10
N ALA A 358 -4.33 -17.54 3.70
CA ALA A 358 -5.51 -18.16 3.08
C ALA A 358 -5.14 -18.88 1.78
N LEU A 359 -4.32 -18.24 0.94
CA LEU A 359 -3.83 -18.86 -0.29
C LEU A 359 -2.96 -20.10 -0.01
N ALA A 360 -2.04 -20.03 0.94
CA ALA A 360 -1.19 -21.16 1.30
C ALA A 360 -2.00 -22.37 1.81
N GLN A 361 -3.09 -22.16 2.57
CA GLN A 361 -3.99 -23.23 2.98
C GLN A 361 -4.67 -23.89 1.77
N THR A 362 -5.20 -23.07 0.86
CA THR A 362 -5.85 -23.56 -0.37
C THR A 362 -4.88 -24.35 -1.25
N MET A 363 -3.65 -23.86 -1.44
CA MET A 363 -2.60 -24.56 -2.20
C MET A 363 -2.21 -25.90 -1.56
N ALA A 364 -2.25 -25.98 -0.23
CA ALA A 364 -2.01 -27.21 0.51
C ALA A 364 -3.21 -28.18 0.54
N GLY A 365 -4.28 -27.91 -0.22
CA GLY A 365 -5.50 -28.71 -0.25
C GLY A 365 -6.34 -28.65 1.03
N ARG A 366 -6.12 -27.61 1.86
CA ARG A 366 -6.88 -27.36 3.08
C ARG A 366 -7.96 -26.32 2.86
N GLU A 367 -9.00 -26.35 3.66
CA GLU A 367 -10.03 -25.31 3.63
C GLU A 367 -9.44 -23.95 4.00
N ALA A 368 -9.76 -22.92 3.24
CA ALA A 368 -9.38 -21.56 3.58
C ALA A 368 -10.10 -21.12 4.86
N PRO A 369 -9.39 -20.49 5.83
CA PRO A 369 -10.01 -20.11 7.11
C PRO A 369 -11.06 -19.00 6.98
N ILE A 370 -11.13 -18.37 5.83
CA ILE A 370 -12.17 -17.40 5.45
C ILE A 370 -12.66 -17.71 4.04
N SER A 371 -13.90 -17.37 3.72
CA SER A 371 -14.38 -17.48 2.34
C SER A 371 -13.56 -16.58 1.41
N LEU A 372 -13.01 -17.15 0.36
CA LEU A 372 -12.32 -16.46 -0.73
C LEU A 372 -13.25 -16.04 -1.87
N GLU A 373 -14.57 -16.27 -1.73
CA GLU A 373 -15.55 -15.91 -2.73
C GLU A 373 -15.52 -14.42 -3.04
N GLY A 374 -15.22 -14.08 -4.30
CA GLY A 374 -15.12 -12.72 -4.79
C GLY A 374 -13.85 -11.97 -4.36
N LEU A 375 -12.82 -12.73 -3.97
CA LEU A 375 -11.46 -12.25 -3.74
C LEU A 375 -10.54 -12.76 -4.85
#